data_ff8d1ce0cd1269f3215bc8b73bd79687
#
_entry.id   ff8d1ce0cd1269f3215bc8b73bd79687
#
_cell.length_a   1.000
_cell.length_b   1.000
_cell.length_c   1.000
_cell.angle_alpha   90.00
_cell.angle_beta   90.00
_cell.angle_gamma   90.00
#
_symmetry.space_group_name_H-M   'P 1'
#
loop_
_entity.id
_entity.type
_entity.pdbx_description
1 polymer ?
#
loop_
_entity_poly.entity_id
_entity_poly.type
_entity_poly.pdbx_seq_one_letter_code
_entity_poly.pdbx_strand_id
1 'polypeptide(L)'
;MHGRQFETWSCQPPGALSETALQAWLQAMPAGVLRLKGVVQTGAGQWSELQFAGRSGRLRAASAPAPAQQQVPAIVAIGLAGQLPVAALQALVAGAAGVRVAGRPA
;
A
#
# COMPACT_ATOMS: atom_id res chain seq x y z
N MET A 1 29.53 -6.93 -11.06
CA MET A 1 28.92 -6.69 -10.24
C MET A 1 27.63 -6.91 -10.30
N HIS A 2 27.10 -6.99 -9.60
CA HIS A 2 25.88 -7.27 -9.62
C HIS A 2 25.11 -6.23 -9.25
N GLY A 3 24.44 -5.67 -10.00
CA GLY A 3 23.51 -4.76 -9.69
C GLY A 3 22.40 -5.38 -8.96
N ARG A 4 21.59 -4.60 -8.29
CA ARG A 4 20.42 -5.06 -7.72
C ARG A 4 19.46 -5.39 -8.78
N GLN A 5 18.85 -6.53 -8.71
CA GLN A 5 17.80 -6.95 -9.63
C GLN A 5 16.44 -6.43 -9.21
N PHE A 6 16.26 -6.12 -7.95
CA PHE A 6 14.97 -5.67 -7.43
C PHE A 6 15.16 -4.37 -6.67
N GLU A 7 14.09 -3.60 -6.61
CA GLU A 7 14.04 -2.45 -5.73
C GLU A 7 12.78 -2.50 -4.91
N THR A 8 12.80 -1.81 -3.78
CA THR A 8 11.67 -1.77 -2.88
C THR A 8 11.26 -0.36 -2.63
N TRP A 9 9.97 -0.21 -2.31
CA TRP A 9 9.41 1.04 -1.87
C TRP A 9 8.54 0.73 -0.66
N SER A 10 8.55 1.60 0.32
CA SER A 10 7.69 1.41 1.47
C SER A 10 7.15 2.75 1.93
N CYS A 11 6.02 2.68 2.61
CA CYS A 11 5.47 3.87 3.22
C CYS A 11 4.72 3.49 4.49
N GLN A 12 4.54 4.48 5.34
CA GLN A 12 3.77 4.33 6.56
C GLN A 12 2.62 5.32 6.48
N PRO A 13 1.42 4.87 6.08
CA PRO A 13 0.30 5.79 5.95
C PRO A 13 -0.01 6.46 7.28
N PRO A 14 -0.30 7.76 7.27
CA PRO A 14 -0.52 8.49 8.52
C PRO A 14 -1.87 8.21 9.16
N GLY A 15 -2.77 7.56 8.49
CA GLY A 15 -4.09 7.29 9.03
C GLY A 15 -4.77 6.18 8.29
N ALA A 16 -6.07 6.08 8.48
CA ALA A 16 -6.84 5.02 7.86
C ALA A 16 -6.94 5.22 6.35
N LEU A 17 -6.97 4.13 5.62
CA LEU A 17 -7.11 4.13 4.17
C LEU A 17 -8.47 3.57 3.80
N SER A 18 -9.02 4.04 2.69
CA SER A 18 -10.31 3.57 2.21
C SER A 18 -10.20 2.14 1.72
N GLU A 19 -11.02 1.26 2.28
CA GLU A 19 -11.05 -0.14 1.87
C GLU A 19 -11.44 -0.27 0.40
N THR A 20 -12.43 0.53 -0.03
CA THR A 20 -12.85 0.51 -1.42
C THR A 20 -11.73 0.91 -2.35
N ALA A 21 -10.97 1.96 -1.98
CA ALA A 21 -9.86 2.41 -2.79
C ALA A 21 -8.76 1.37 -2.84
N LEU A 22 -8.50 0.69 -1.72
CA LEU A 22 -7.48 -0.35 -1.70
C LEU A 22 -7.87 -1.53 -2.58
N GLN A 23 -9.12 -1.91 -2.58
CA GLN A 23 -9.56 -2.99 -3.44
C GLN A 23 -9.44 -2.63 -4.91
N ALA A 24 -9.81 -1.41 -5.27
CA ALA A 24 -9.65 -0.95 -6.64
C ALA A 24 -8.18 -0.94 -7.04
N TRP A 25 -7.32 -0.51 -6.13
CA TRP A 25 -5.89 -0.46 -6.35
C TRP A 25 -5.34 -1.86 -6.61
N LEU A 26 -5.75 -2.83 -5.79
CA LEU A 26 -5.25 -4.20 -5.96
C LEU A 26 -5.71 -4.82 -7.28
N GLN A 27 -6.87 -4.41 -7.79
CA GLN A 27 -7.35 -4.92 -9.06
C GLN A 27 -6.69 -4.25 -10.25
N ALA A 28 -6.15 -3.07 -10.07
CA ALA A 28 -5.52 -2.32 -11.15
C ALA A 28 -4.11 -1.89 -10.75
N MET A 29 -3.35 -2.84 -10.23
CA MET A 29 -2.00 -2.56 -9.78
C MET A 29 -1.15 -2.01 -10.92
N PRO A 30 -0.41 -0.91 -10.70
CA PRO A 30 0.44 -0.37 -11.77
C PRO A 30 1.47 -1.38 -12.24
N ALA A 31 1.76 -1.32 -13.52
CA ALA A 31 2.80 -2.18 -14.08
C ALA A 31 4.12 -1.90 -13.38
N GLY A 32 4.90 -2.91 -13.18
CA GLY A 32 6.18 -2.80 -12.50
C GLY A 32 6.18 -3.31 -11.07
N VAL A 33 5.00 -3.46 -10.46
CA VAL A 33 4.91 -4.02 -9.12
C VAL A 33 4.84 -5.53 -9.25
N LEU A 34 5.82 -6.21 -8.67
CA LEU A 34 5.82 -7.67 -8.67
C LEU A 34 5.16 -8.23 -7.43
N ARG A 35 5.38 -7.58 -6.30
CA ARG A 35 4.78 -8.00 -5.04
C ARG A 35 4.50 -6.79 -4.20
N LEU A 36 3.46 -6.88 -3.40
CA LEU A 36 3.12 -5.84 -2.45
C LEU A 36 2.51 -6.49 -1.22
N LYS A 37 2.87 -5.98 -0.07
CA LYS A 37 2.35 -6.46 1.18
C LYS A 37 2.16 -5.29 2.10
N GLY A 38 1.11 -5.34 2.89
CA GLY A 38 0.90 -4.28 3.85
C GLY A 38 -0.11 -4.64 4.90
N VAL A 39 0.00 -3.97 6.04
CA VAL A 39 -1.00 -4.04 7.11
C VAL A 39 -1.32 -2.60 7.43
N VAL A 40 -2.57 -2.22 7.25
CA VAL A 40 -2.99 -0.83 7.37
C VAL A 40 -4.30 -0.75 8.13
N GLN A 41 -4.59 0.44 8.64
CA GLN A 41 -5.89 0.70 9.22
C GLN A 41 -6.87 1.05 8.12
N THR A 42 -8.07 0.48 8.19
CA THR A 42 -9.13 0.80 7.25
C THR A 42 -10.34 1.39 7.94
N GLY A 43 -10.19 1.70 9.22
CA GLY A 43 -11.23 2.34 10.01
C GLY A 43 -10.79 2.38 11.46
N ALA A 44 -11.57 2.99 12.30
CA ALA A 44 -11.24 3.07 13.71
C ALA A 44 -11.18 1.66 14.30
N GLY A 45 -10.01 1.26 14.75
CA GLY A 45 -9.83 -0.07 15.31
C GLY A 45 -9.90 -1.20 14.30
N GLN A 46 -9.97 -0.89 13.01
CA GLN A 46 -10.03 -1.91 11.98
C GLN A 46 -8.72 -1.96 11.22
N TRP A 47 -8.20 -3.16 11.06
CA TRP A 47 -6.95 -3.40 10.33
C TRP A 47 -7.21 -4.33 9.17
N SER A 48 -6.48 -4.13 8.11
CA SER A 48 -6.58 -4.98 6.93
C SER A 48 -5.19 -5.31 6.41
N GLU A 49 -5.08 -6.49 5.83
CA GLU A 49 -3.85 -6.95 5.23
C GLU A 49 -4.00 -6.93 3.72
N LEU A 50 -3.03 -6.32 3.05
CA LEU A 50 -2.98 -6.31 1.60
C LEU A 50 -1.91 -7.27 1.13
N GLN A 51 -2.20 -7.99 0.07
CA GLN A 51 -1.22 -8.83 -0.59
C GLN A 51 -1.43 -8.77 -2.08
N PHE A 52 -0.36 -8.68 -2.81
CA PHE A 52 -0.39 -8.73 -4.27
C PHE A 52 0.83 -9.49 -4.74
N ALA A 53 0.62 -10.45 -5.60
CA ALA A 53 1.70 -11.22 -6.21
C ALA A 53 1.24 -11.74 -7.55
N GLY A 54 2.12 -11.73 -8.53
CA GLY A 54 1.77 -12.13 -9.87
C GLY A 54 0.78 -11.14 -10.44
N ARG A 55 -0.48 -11.54 -10.61
CA ARG A 55 -1.51 -10.67 -11.13
C ARG A 55 -2.70 -10.59 -10.21
N SER A 56 -2.53 -11.06 -9.00
CA SER A 56 -3.65 -11.21 -8.09
C SER A 56 -3.42 -10.44 -6.82
N GLY A 57 -4.42 -9.69 -6.42
CA GLY A 57 -4.38 -8.96 -5.17
C GLY A 57 -5.46 -9.44 -4.22
N ARG A 58 -5.20 -9.26 -2.94
CA ARG A 58 -6.13 -9.70 -1.92
C ARG A 58 -6.10 -8.72 -0.75
N LEU A 59 -7.27 -8.35 -0.30
CA LEU A 59 -7.45 -7.54 0.89
C LEU A 59 -8.32 -8.32 1.86
N ARG A 60 -7.87 -8.46 3.09
CA ARG A 60 -8.69 -9.14 4.08
C ARG A 60 -8.50 -8.53 5.44
N ALA A 61 -9.47 -8.74 6.29
CA ALA A 61 -9.42 -8.23 7.64
C ALA A 61 -8.26 -8.87 8.40
N ALA A 62 -7.62 -8.08 9.24
CA ALA A 62 -6.53 -8.54 10.08
C ALA A 62 -6.84 -8.17 11.51
N SER A 63 -6.24 -8.90 12.44
CA SER A 63 -6.39 -8.58 13.84
C SER A 63 -5.60 -7.33 14.17
N ALA A 64 -6.14 -6.53 15.07
CA ALA A 64 -5.41 -5.39 15.56
C ALA A 64 -4.13 -5.87 16.24
N PRO A 65 -3.01 -5.16 16.07
CA PRO A 65 -1.78 -5.55 16.76
C PRO A 65 -1.96 -5.46 18.27
N ALA A 66 -1.26 -6.32 18.97
CA ALA A 66 -1.26 -6.24 20.42
C ALA A 66 -0.64 -4.92 20.85
N PRO A 67 -1.16 -4.31 21.94
CA PRO A 67 -0.61 -3.03 22.37
C PRO A 67 0.89 -3.06 22.60
N ALA A 68 1.41 -4.18 23.07
CA ALA A 68 2.84 -4.28 23.33
C ALA A 68 3.68 -4.27 22.07
N GLN A 69 3.09 -4.58 20.93
CA GLN A 69 3.83 -4.61 19.68
C GLN A 69 3.85 -3.27 18.98
N GLN A 70 2.92 -2.42 19.28
CA GLN A 70 2.87 -1.07 18.73
C GLN A 70 3.14 -1.05 17.22
N GLN A 71 2.48 -1.94 16.51
CA GLN A 71 2.73 -2.06 15.08
C GLN A 71 2.30 -0.80 14.35
N VAL A 72 3.14 -0.34 13.44
CA VAL A 72 2.87 0.83 12.64
C VAL A 72 2.30 0.38 11.30
N PRO A 73 1.26 1.04 10.78
CA PRO A 73 0.77 0.70 9.45
C PRO A 73 1.88 0.86 8.43
N ALA A 74 2.01 -0.09 7.53
CA ALA A 74 3.08 -0.03 6.55
C ALA A 74 2.70 -0.81 5.30
N ILE A 75 3.18 -0.33 4.16
CA ILE A 75 3.03 -0.99 2.88
C ILE A 75 4.41 -1.09 2.27
N VAL A 76 4.74 -2.27 1.74
CA VAL A 76 6.01 -2.50 1.06
C VAL A 76 5.73 -3.07 -0.32
N ALA A 77 6.34 -2.49 -1.34
CA ALA A 77 6.23 -2.98 -2.70
C ALA A 77 7.61 -3.34 -3.23
N ILE A 78 7.67 -4.35 -4.08
CA ILE A 78 8.90 -4.84 -4.70
C ILE A 78 8.68 -4.90 -6.21
N GLY A 79 9.65 -4.43 -6.95
CA GLY A 79 9.65 -4.53 -8.40
C GLY A 79 11.04 -4.71 -8.93
N LEU A 80 11.17 -4.86 -10.24
CA LEU A 80 12.47 -4.91 -10.86
C LEU A 80 13.12 -3.53 -10.77
N ALA A 81 14.42 -3.54 -10.60
CA ALA A 81 15.17 -2.30 -10.48
C ALA A 81 14.91 -1.39 -11.67
N GLY A 82 14.60 -0.14 -11.40
CA GLY A 82 14.30 0.84 -12.42
C GLY A 82 12.89 0.79 -12.97
N GLN A 83 12.07 -0.17 -12.53
CA GLN A 83 10.73 -0.32 -13.08
C GLN A 83 9.63 -0.15 -12.03
N LEU A 84 9.97 -0.02 -10.79
CA LEU A 84 8.97 0.13 -9.75
C LEU A 84 8.33 1.53 -9.85
N PRO A 85 7.01 1.62 -10.02
CA PRO A 85 6.36 2.91 -10.28
C PRO A 85 6.11 3.67 -8.99
N VAL A 86 7.16 4.22 -8.40
CA VAL A 86 7.08 4.83 -7.08
C VAL A 86 6.08 5.99 -7.05
N ALA A 87 6.10 6.86 -8.07
CA ALA A 87 5.18 7.99 -8.07
C ALA A 87 3.72 7.54 -8.13
N ALA A 88 3.44 6.50 -8.91
CA ALA A 88 2.09 5.95 -8.99
C ALA A 88 1.68 5.35 -7.65
N LEU A 89 2.60 4.66 -6.99
CA LEU A 89 2.29 4.07 -5.69
C LEU A 89 2.02 5.15 -4.65
N GLN A 90 2.81 6.20 -4.65
CA GLN A 90 2.57 7.31 -3.74
C GLN A 90 1.22 7.96 -3.98
N ALA A 91 0.84 8.14 -5.24
CA ALA A 91 -0.44 8.73 -5.57
C ALA A 91 -1.60 7.84 -5.14
N LEU A 92 -1.45 6.53 -5.28
CA LEU A 92 -2.50 5.61 -4.87
C LEU A 92 -2.71 5.65 -3.36
N VAL A 93 -1.64 5.69 -2.59
CA VAL A 93 -1.76 5.76 -1.14
C VAL A 93 -2.40 7.08 -0.73
N ALA A 94 -2.00 8.19 -1.34
CA ALA A 94 -2.60 9.48 -1.04
C ALA A 94 -4.09 9.48 -1.36
N GLY A 95 -4.49 8.89 -2.48
CA GLY A 95 -5.89 8.79 -2.84
C GLY A 95 -6.68 7.94 -1.85
N ALA A 96 -6.11 6.82 -1.43
CA ALA A 96 -6.79 5.95 -0.48
C ALA A 96 -6.90 6.59 0.90
N ALA A 97 -5.98 7.49 1.24
CA ALA A 97 -6.03 8.20 2.50
C ALA A 97 -7.01 9.36 2.47
N GLY A 98 -7.61 9.63 1.33
CA GLY A 98 -8.50 10.77 1.22
C GLY A 98 -7.78 12.10 1.19
N VAL A 99 -6.49 12.08 0.88
CA VAL A 99 -5.73 13.31 0.80
C VAL A 99 -6.13 14.05 -0.45
N ARG A 100 -6.47 15.31 -0.29
CA ARG A 100 -6.86 16.08 -1.43
C ARG A 100 -5.68 16.64 -2.11
N VAL A 101 -5.72 16.60 -3.41
CA VAL A 101 -4.70 17.23 -4.17
C VAL A 101 -4.84 18.71 -4.02
N ALA A 102 -3.75 19.41 -4.11
CA ALA A 102 -3.73 20.82 -3.94
C ALA A 102 -4.81 21.51 -4.77
N GLY A 103 -5.41 22.50 -4.23
CA GLY A 103 -6.41 23.26 -4.91
C GLY A 103 -7.78 22.67 -4.89
N ARG A 104 -7.96 21.57 -4.24
CA ARG A 104 -9.24 21.03 -4.22
C ARG A 104 -10.00 21.55 -3.12
N PRO A 105 -10.83 22.41 -3.32
CA PRO A 105 -11.69 22.81 -2.22
C PRO A 105 -12.62 21.69 -1.95
N ALA A 106 -13.01 21.61 -0.81
CA ALA A 106 -13.92 20.55 -0.45
C ALA A 106 -15.24 20.72 -1.14
#